data_2a635888232e6cd2624910629a2af155
#
_entry.id   2a635888232e6cd2624910629a2af155
#
_cell.length_a   1.000
_cell.length_b   1.000
_cell.length_c   1.000
_cell.angle_alpha   90.00
_cell.angle_beta   90.00
_cell.angle_gamma   90.00
#
_symmetry.space_group_name_H-M   'P 1'
#
loop_
_entity.id
_entity.type
_entity.pdbx_description
1 polymer ?
#
loop_
_entity_poly.entity_id
_entity_poly.type
_entity_poly.pdbx_seq_one_letter_code
_entity_poly.pdbx_strand_id
1 'polypeptide(L)'
;MAFFVVNSKTLMFTTKKTSLFTTPAKKAAKATVSVGKIKLPKSAFVKAAMKKTAETQSGNGAKKYSTTGSALVDQFGTVGTYRKPRAYFEIEKDCETAWAEDQLLAVKFIGYLRTVTRKVQLFNGQTTQEPQKGAELKHEAITRMIWLHIKSPETFWTNLPIFISLGSWHDVFSMLQYDLMYNGWEDRKLDWTKFGEFILSGLENQNTVQLVKKYLPHIKARSDCKTVEAQANNIIAKWICNLLYGEKESSYNYKQYRKLKTSGTAHEWQKLISQKKFNRIDFGKIHGRALNILVKGKFLKNQGLSEKYTAWVTKPTTEVKFTGFVNELFEKLPKSLSDLDKNRQETINKAFQTLVEKGRDSQQENQTRFIVARDISSSMTSTAEGLNMSSFDVAKALALYFSEFLTGEFADSYLCFANETTMCSWKGKTPIEKWYNDKTLSFGGTDFMGVARLFAKLKKQGISEEDFPTGTICISDGDFNQAYANNTNAEAFKQVLRTAGFSKQFVDNFVIVLWNIPNGYYGRSKAQYEGMADQKAIYYFSGYSGSVISFLLGKEVLTAAEIFEKAMEQEVLSLIELR
;
A
#
# COMPACT_ATOMS: atom_id res chain seq x y z
N MET A 1 -27.48 -38.47 -1.15
CA MET A 1 -26.71 -37.99 -2.31
C MET A 1 -27.69 -37.61 -3.40
N ALA A 2 -28.01 -36.35 -3.50
CA ALA A 2 -28.80 -35.80 -4.60
C ALA A 2 -27.96 -34.69 -5.23
N PHE A 3 -27.46 -34.94 -6.41
CA PHE A 3 -26.70 -33.99 -7.20
C PHE A 3 -27.64 -32.89 -7.70
N PHE A 4 -27.40 -31.66 -7.29
CA PHE A 4 -28.00 -30.50 -7.94
C PHE A 4 -27.36 -30.31 -9.31
N VAL A 5 -28.01 -30.81 -10.33
CA VAL A 5 -27.75 -30.45 -11.73
C VAL A 5 -28.29 -29.02 -11.90
N VAL A 6 -27.47 -28.03 -11.61
CA VAL A 6 -27.69 -26.68 -12.17
C VAL A 6 -27.46 -26.81 -13.66
N ASN A 7 -28.56 -26.69 -14.42
CA ASN A 7 -28.60 -26.86 -15.86
C ASN A 7 -27.49 -26.01 -16.51
N SER A 8 -26.41 -26.67 -16.96
CA SER A 8 -25.17 -26.09 -17.48
C SER A 8 -25.35 -25.20 -18.72
N LYS A 9 -26.55 -25.17 -19.29
CA LYS A 9 -26.84 -24.40 -20.52
C LYS A 9 -27.17 -22.93 -20.30
N THR A 10 -27.23 -22.42 -19.06
CA THR A 10 -27.72 -21.05 -18.81
C THR A 10 -26.68 -20.09 -18.24
N LEU A 11 -25.44 -20.52 -18.05
CA LEU A 11 -24.30 -19.68 -17.64
C LEU A 11 -23.20 -19.71 -18.71
N MET A 12 -23.54 -19.34 -19.95
CA MET A 12 -22.51 -19.01 -20.93
C MET A 12 -21.95 -17.63 -20.60
N PHE A 13 -20.81 -17.63 -19.93
CA PHE A 13 -19.95 -16.45 -19.87
C PHE A 13 -19.32 -16.22 -21.24
N THR A 14 -19.91 -15.36 -22.05
CA THR A 14 -19.26 -14.86 -23.28
C THR A 14 -18.22 -13.81 -22.91
N THR A 15 -17.13 -14.23 -22.31
CA THR A 15 -15.92 -13.42 -22.21
C THR A 15 -14.74 -14.26 -22.67
N LYS A 16 -13.84 -13.64 -23.43
CA LYS A 16 -12.56 -14.27 -23.79
C LYS A 16 -11.94 -14.83 -22.52
N LYS A 17 -11.85 -16.18 -22.45
CA LYS A 17 -11.22 -16.91 -21.34
C LYS A 17 -9.76 -16.49 -21.22
N THR A 18 -9.49 -15.52 -20.38
CA THR A 18 -8.18 -15.38 -19.76
C THR A 18 -8.31 -15.98 -18.37
N SER A 19 -8.10 -17.30 -18.27
CA SER A 19 -8.01 -17.97 -16.99
C SER A 19 -6.80 -17.43 -16.24
N LEU A 20 -7.00 -16.99 -14.99
CA LEU A 20 -5.89 -16.63 -14.09
C LEU A 20 -4.95 -17.83 -13.84
N PHE A 21 -5.39 -19.04 -14.11
CA PHE A 21 -4.70 -20.29 -13.80
C PHE A 21 -4.23 -21.08 -15.02
N THR A 22 -4.28 -20.53 -16.25
CA THR A 22 -3.70 -21.21 -17.40
C THR A 22 -2.19 -21.10 -17.39
N THR A 23 -1.54 -22.15 -16.91
CA THR A 23 -0.15 -22.43 -17.25
C THR A 23 -0.09 -22.89 -18.71
N PRO A 24 0.90 -22.46 -19.51
CA PRO A 24 1.12 -23.05 -20.83
C PRO A 24 1.42 -24.54 -20.65
N ALA A 25 0.68 -25.40 -21.35
CA ALA A 25 0.88 -26.84 -21.33
C ALA A 25 2.32 -27.16 -21.75
N LYS A 26 3.21 -27.37 -20.80
CA LYS A 26 4.51 -28.02 -21.04
C LYS A 26 4.27 -29.52 -21.10
N LYS A 27 4.66 -30.13 -22.21
CA LYS A 27 4.73 -31.57 -22.38
C LYS A 27 5.38 -32.19 -21.13
N ALA A 28 4.67 -33.14 -20.52
CA ALA A 28 5.11 -33.90 -19.36
C ALA A 28 6.40 -34.65 -19.68
N ALA A 29 7.53 -34.13 -19.25
CA ALA A 29 8.73 -34.93 -19.06
C ALA A 29 8.64 -35.54 -17.67
N LYS A 30 8.75 -36.90 -17.59
CA LYS A 30 8.81 -37.65 -16.33
C LYS A 30 9.90 -37.06 -15.43
N ALA A 31 9.52 -36.36 -14.38
CA ALA A 31 10.44 -35.91 -13.37
C ALA A 31 10.67 -37.04 -12.36
N THR A 32 11.86 -37.60 -12.37
CA THR A 32 12.41 -38.39 -11.26
C THR A 32 12.54 -37.47 -10.04
N VAL A 33 11.88 -37.83 -8.95
CA VAL A 33 11.98 -37.16 -7.66
C VAL A 33 13.43 -37.28 -7.17
N SER A 34 14.20 -36.23 -7.29
CA SER A 34 15.50 -36.10 -6.60
C SER A 34 15.27 -35.52 -5.21
N VAL A 35 15.68 -36.29 -4.20
CA VAL A 35 15.76 -35.86 -2.80
C VAL A 35 16.47 -34.51 -2.74
N GLY A 36 15.81 -33.48 -2.18
CA GLY A 36 16.31 -32.12 -2.13
C GLY A 36 17.64 -32.02 -1.36
N LYS A 37 18.69 -31.64 -2.06
CA LYS A 37 19.95 -31.23 -1.45
C LYS A 37 19.68 -29.95 -0.64
N ILE A 38 19.90 -30.00 0.68
CA ILE A 38 19.97 -28.81 1.54
C ILE A 38 20.95 -27.84 0.88
N LYS A 39 20.44 -26.68 0.42
CA LYS A 39 21.31 -25.64 -0.12
C LYS A 39 22.08 -25.00 1.02
N LEU A 40 23.37 -25.31 1.13
CA LEU A 40 24.30 -24.58 2.00
C LEU A 40 24.25 -23.08 1.66
N PRO A 41 24.35 -22.17 2.67
CA PRO A 41 24.37 -20.75 2.42
C PRO A 41 25.52 -20.42 1.44
N LYS A 42 25.23 -19.66 0.40
CA LYS A 42 26.20 -19.29 -0.63
C LYS A 42 27.36 -18.55 0.02
N SER A 43 28.60 -18.95 -0.31
CA SER A 43 29.81 -18.27 0.17
C SER A 43 29.80 -16.77 -0.20
N ALA A 44 30.53 -15.97 0.55
CA ALA A 44 30.71 -14.53 0.25
C ALA A 44 31.21 -14.28 -1.19
N PHE A 45 32.04 -15.20 -1.71
CA PHE A 45 32.50 -15.19 -3.10
C PHE A 45 31.35 -15.36 -4.10
N VAL A 46 30.45 -16.34 -3.88
CA VAL A 46 29.28 -16.57 -4.75
C VAL A 46 28.33 -15.39 -4.71
N LYS A 47 28.10 -14.83 -3.51
CA LYS A 47 27.29 -13.60 -3.36
C LYS A 47 27.91 -12.43 -4.12
N ALA A 48 29.20 -12.23 -4.02
CA ALA A 48 29.92 -11.17 -4.74
C ALA A 48 29.93 -11.37 -6.26
N ALA A 49 30.07 -12.61 -6.73
CA ALA A 49 30.02 -12.93 -8.16
C ALA A 49 28.61 -12.76 -8.76
N MET A 50 27.57 -13.06 -7.99
CA MET A 50 26.17 -12.81 -8.41
C MET A 50 25.83 -11.31 -8.45
N LYS A 51 26.51 -10.49 -7.65
CA LYS A 51 26.35 -9.03 -7.62
C LYS A 51 26.61 -8.35 -8.96
N LYS A 52 27.57 -8.86 -9.75
CA LYS A 52 27.93 -8.31 -11.07
C LYS A 52 26.88 -8.51 -12.18
N THR A 53 25.96 -9.47 -12.02
CA THR A 53 24.95 -9.80 -13.04
C THR A 53 23.63 -9.03 -12.85
N ALA A 54 23.52 -8.22 -11.79
CA ALA A 54 22.31 -7.48 -11.45
C ALA A 54 22.30 -6.04 -12.00
N GLU A 55 23.36 -5.61 -12.69
CA GLU A 55 23.45 -4.25 -13.23
C GLU A 55 22.46 -4.03 -14.38
N THR A 56 21.80 -2.87 -14.39
CA THR A 56 20.87 -2.40 -15.42
C THR A 56 21.02 -0.88 -15.58
N GLN A 57 20.25 -0.29 -16.49
CA GLN A 57 20.26 1.16 -16.69
C GLN A 57 18.84 1.71 -16.68
N SER A 58 18.67 2.98 -16.27
CA SER A 58 17.46 3.75 -16.46
C SER A 58 17.24 4.13 -17.92
N GLY A 59 16.09 4.69 -18.26
CA GLY A 59 15.82 5.28 -19.57
C GLY A 59 16.83 6.37 -19.93
N ASN A 60 17.27 7.15 -18.94
CA ASN A 60 18.29 8.21 -19.08
C ASN A 60 19.73 7.70 -18.89
N GLY A 61 19.96 6.37 -18.91
CA GLY A 61 21.29 5.77 -18.88
C GLY A 61 21.95 5.65 -17.51
N ALA A 62 21.27 6.02 -16.42
CA ALA A 62 21.83 5.84 -15.07
C ALA A 62 22.00 4.36 -14.72
N LYS A 63 23.18 4.01 -14.16
CA LYS A 63 23.45 2.67 -13.66
C LYS A 63 22.58 2.36 -12.45
N LYS A 64 21.98 1.17 -12.43
CA LYS A 64 21.10 0.68 -11.35
C LYS A 64 21.27 -0.82 -11.20
N TYR A 65 20.63 -1.36 -10.17
CA TYR A 65 20.52 -2.80 -9.97
C TYR A 65 19.11 -3.28 -10.31
N SER A 66 18.99 -4.40 -10.99
CA SER A 66 17.70 -5.05 -11.29
C SER A 66 17.15 -5.84 -10.09
N THR A 67 17.97 -6.08 -9.08
CA THR A 67 17.63 -6.75 -7.82
C THR A 67 18.59 -6.30 -6.73
N THR A 68 18.12 -6.27 -5.49
CA THR A 68 18.96 -6.07 -4.28
C THR A 68 19.73 -7.34 -3.90
N GLY A 69 19.47 -8.46 -4.55
CA GLY A 69 19.96 -9.80 -4.20
C GLY A 69 19.06 -10.56 -3.24
N SER A 70 17.93 -9.98 -2.82
CA SER A 70 16.86 -10.61 -2.05
C SER A 70 15.53 -10.37 -2.75
N ALA A 71 14.80 -11.42 -3.09
CA ALA A 71 13.49 -11.30 -3.74
C ALA A 71 12.44 -10.68 -2.79
N LEU A 72 12.54 -10.93 -1.50
CA LEU A 72 11.65 -10.36 -0.49
C LEU A 72 11.87 -8.85 -0.32
N VAL A 73 13.12 -8.40 -0.25
CA VAL A 73 13.47 -6.98 -0.17
C VAL A 73 13.08 -6.26 -1.46
N ASP A 74 13.28 -6.89 -2.62
CA ASP A 74 12.89 -6.36 -3.92
C ASP A 74 11.38 -6.12 -3.99
N GLN A 75 10.60 -7.11 -3.58
CA GLN A 75 9.14 -7.01 -3.56
C GLN A 75 8.67 -5.97 -2.54
N PHE A 76 9.28 -5.90 -1.36
CA PHE A 76 8.96 -4.92 -0.34
C PHE A 76 9.22 -3.48 -0.83
N GLY A 77 10.34 -3.24 -1.50
CA GLY A 77 10.65 -1.94 -2.10
C GLY A 77 9.68 -1.53 -3.22
N THR A 78 9.14 -2.51 -3.96
CA THR A 78 8.27 -2.25 -5.12
C THR A 78 6.77 -2.33 -4.86
N VAL A 79 6.34 -2.54 -3.61
CA VAL A 79 4.90 -2.72 -3.27
C VAL A 79 3.99 -1.61 -3.81
N GLY A 80 4.48 -0.39 -3.93
CA GLY A 80 3.70 0.74 -4.44
C GLY A 80 3.32 0.62 -5.91
N THR A 81 4.04 -0.20 -6.69
CA THR A 81 3.71 -0.48 -8.09
C THR A 81 2.57 -1.50 -8.25
N TYR A 82 2.14 -2.14 -7.17
CA TYR A 82 1.13 -3.20 -7.17
C TYR A 82 -0.32 -2.69 -7.02
N ARG A 83 -0.55 -1.41 -7.16
CA ARG A 83 -1.90 -0.83 -7.01
C ARG A 83 -2.88 -1.22 -8.11
N LYS A 84 -2.40 -1.39 -9.33
CA LYS A 84 -3.23 -1.98 -10.39
C LYS A 84 -3.22 -3.49 -10.27
N PRO A 85 -4.37 -4.14 -10.49
CA PRO A 85 -4.42 -5.60 -10.55
C PRO A 85 -3.39 -6.13 -11.53
N ARG A 86 -2.53 -7.03 -11.05
CA ARG A 86 -1.55 -7.76 -11.87
C ARG A 86 -2.13 -9.11 -12.28
N ALA A 87 -1.59 -9.70 -13.34
CA ALA A 87 -1.97 -11.03 -13.74
C ALA A 87 -1.52 -12.07 -12.69
N TYR A 88 -2.31 -13.13 -12.49
CA TYR A 88 -2.01 -14.16 -11.49
C TYR A 88 -0.61 -14.75 -11.65
N PHE A 89 -0.18 -15.06 -12.88
CA PHE A 89 1.13 -15.66 -13.13
C PHE A 89 2.31 -14.76 -12.74
N GLU A 90 2.13 -13.42 -12.79
CA GLU A 90 3.16 -12.46 -12.34
C GLU A 90 3.29 -12.51 -10.80
N ILE A 91 2.13 -12.56 -10.11
CA ILE A 91 2.07 -12.63 -8.65
C ILE A 91 2.58 -14.00 -8.17
N GLU A 92 2.18 -15.09 -8.85
CA GLU A 92 2.66 -16.44 -8.58
C GLU A 92 4.18 -16.54 -8.66
N LYS A 93 4.79 -15.95 -9.72
CA LYS A 93 6.25 -15.91 -9.85
C LYS A 93 6.91 -15.20 -8.68
N ASP A 94 6.37 -14.06 -8.25
CA ASP A 94 6.87 -13.32 -7.10
C ASP A 94 6.73 -14.15 -5.81
N CYS A 95 5.60 -14.83 -5.63
CA CYS A 95 5.39 -15.72 -4.48
C CYS A 95 6.37 -16.89 -4.47
N GLU A 96 6.60 -17.56 -5.61
CA GLU A 96 7.56 -18.65 -5.71
C GLU A 96 8.99 -18.23 -5.41
N THR A 97 9.40 -17.03 -5.86
CA THR A 97 10.75 -16.51 -5.56
C THR A 97 10.90 -16.14 -4.08
N ALA A 98 9.89 -15.49 -3.48
CA ALA A 98 9.88 -15.18 -2.05
C ALA A 98 9.86 -16.45 -1.18
N TRP A 99 9.04 -17.43 -1.54
CA TRP A 99 8.95 -18.73 -0.85
C TRP A 99 10.25 -19.52 -0.90
N ALA A 100 10.96 -19.47 -2.04
CA ALA A 100 12.25 -20.13 -2.21
C ALA A 100 13.37 -19.47 -1.38
N GLU A 101 13.23 -18.20 -1.05
CA GLU A 101 14.17 -17.44 -0.22
C GLU A 101 13.92 -17.71 1.27
N ASP A 102 12.72 -17.42 1.76
CA ASP A 102 12.28 -17.69 3.14
C ASP A 102 10.76 -17.85 3.18
N GLN A 103 10.31 -19.04 3.58
CA GLN A 103 8.88 -19.37 3.59
C GLN A 103 8.11 -18.57 4.64
N LEU A 104 8.66 -18.42 5.84
CA LEU A 104 7.97 -17.71 6.93
C LEU A 104 7.85 -16.22 6.62
N LEU A 105 8.92 -15.61 6.18
CA LEU A 105 8.92 -14.21 5.78
C LEU A 105 8.01 -13.97 4.57
N ALA A 106 7.94 -14.90 3.61
CA ALA A 106 7.01 -14.82 2.48
C ALA A 106 5.55 -14.81 2.94
N VAL A 107 5.18 -15.64 3.92
CA VAL A 107 3.81 -15.67 4.49
C VAL A 107 3.52 -14.41 5.31
N LYS A 108 4.47 -13.95 6.14
CA LYS A 108 4.36 -12.68 6.86
C LYS A 108 4.18 -11.49 5.91
N PHE A 109 4.88 -11.51 4.78
CA PHE A 109 4.77 -10.47 3.77
C PHE A 109 3.37 -10.40 3.15
N ILE A 110 2.66 -11.53 2.97
CA ILE A 110 1.24 -11.53 2.56
C ILE A 110 0.41 -10.75 3.58
N GLY A 111 0.62 -10.98 4.86
CA GLY A 111 -0.03 -10.24 5.94
C GLY A 111 0.28 -8.75 5.89
N TYR A 112 1.56 -8.37 5.72
CA TYR A 112 2.00 -6.98 5.57
C TYR A 112 1.31 -6.27 4.38
N LEU A 113 1.27 -6.92 3.23
CA LEU A 113 0.59 -6.38 2.04
C LEU A 113 -0.88 -6.07 2.31
N ARG A 114 -1.55 -6.89 3.13
CA ARG A 114 -2.98 -6.71 3.43
C ARG A 114 -3.26 -5.67 4.52
N THR A 115 -2.32 -5.47 5.43
CA THR A 115 -2.52 -4.64 6.63
C THR A 115 -2.86 -3.20 6.28
N VAL A 116 -3.95 -2.71 6.88
CA VAL A 116 -4.31 -1.29 6.93
C VAL A 116 -3.78 -0.74 8.25
N THR A 117 -3.13 0.43 8.24
CA THR A 117 -2.52 1.03 9.43
C THR A 117 -3.58 1.36 10.49
N ARG A 118 -3.68 0.50 11.50
CA ARG A 118 -4.64 0.61 12.62
C ARG A 118 -4.31 -0.36 13.75
N LYS A 119 -4.87 -0.14 14.95
CA LYS A 119 -4.98 -1.20 15.97
C LYS A 119 -5.87 -2.32 15.44
N VAL A 120 -5.43 -3.56 15.58
CA VAL A 120 -6.08 -4.75 15.01
C VAL A 120 -6.76 -5.53 16.13
N GLN A 121 -8.03 -5.88 15.95
CA GLN A 121 -8.73 -6.83 16.80
C GLN A 121 -8.57 -8.23 16.22
N LEU A 122 -8.03 -9.14 17.01
CA LEU A 122 -7.85 -10.54 16.66
C LEU A 122 -9.15 -11.33 16.79
N PHE A 123 -9.17 -12.52 16.24
CA PHE A 123 -10.30 -13.45 16.27
C PHE A 123 -10.73 -13.84 17.70
N ASN A 124 -9.79 -13.87 18.63
CA ASN A 124 -10.03 -14.12 20.06
C ASN A 124 -10.56 -12.89 20.83
N GLY A 125 -10.70 -11.74 20.17
CA GLY A 125 -11.20 -10.50 20.75
C GLY A 125 -10.10 -9.57 21.31
N GLN A 126 -8.86 -10.02 21.41
CA GLN A 126 -7.73 -9.17 21.82
C GLN A 126 -7.48 -8.08 20.78
N THR A 127 -7.09 -6.90 21.25
CA THR A 127 -6.72 -5.77 20.38
C THR A 127 -5.24 -5.47 20.59
N THR A 128 -4.52 -5.24 19.48
CA THR A 128 -3.08 -4.91 19.53
C THR A 128 -2.81 -3.65 20.34
N GLN A 129 -1.67 -3.63 21.02
CA GLN A 129 -1.24 -2.47 21.79
C GLN A 129 -0.93 -1.30 20.84
N GLU A 130 -0.18 -1.57 19.77
CA GLU A 130 0.23 -0.59 18.77
C GLU A 130 -0.53 -0.76 17.45
N PRO A 131 -0.67 0.33 16.66
CA PRO A 131 -1.18 0.23 15.30
C PRO A 131 -0.28 -0.64 14.44
N GLN A 132 -0.83 -1.67 13.83
CA GLN A 132 -0.12 -2.49 12.84
C GLN A 132 -0.02 -1.70 11.53
N LYS A 133 1.14 -1.75 10.87
CA LYS A 133 1.46 -0.99 9.65
C LYS A 133 1.59 -1.92 8.46
N GLY A 134 1.17 -1.47 7.26
CA GLY A 134 1.28 -2.27 6.06
C GLY A 134 1.04 -1.48 4.77
N ALA A 135 1.02 -2.22 3.65
CA ALA A 135 0.96 -1.62 2.32
C ALA A 135 -0.47 -1.31 1.82
N GLU A 136 -1.51 -1.80 2.47
CA GLU A 136 -2.93 -1.60 2.10
C GLU A 136 -3.31 -2.11 0.69
N LEU A 137 -2.63 -3.13 0.20
CA LEU A 137 -2.78 -3.68 -1.15
C LEU A 137 -3.72 -4.89 -1.16
N LYS A 138 -5.03 -4.63 -1.14
CA LYS A 138 -6.05 -5.68 -1.03
C LYS A 138 -5.96 -6.72 -2.14
N HIS A 139 -5.92 -6.31 -3.40
CA HIS A 139 -5.92 -7.24 -4.54
C HIS A 139 -4.69 -8.15 -4.52
N GLU A 140 -3.52 -7.56 -4.37
CA GLU A 140 -2.24 -8.26 -4.33
C GLU A 140 -2.22 -9.32 -3.20
N ALA A 141 -2.61 -8.90 -1.99
CA ALA A 141 -2.64 -9.79 -0.83
C ALA A 141 -3.64 -10.95 -1.00
N ILE A 142 -4.86 -10.68 -1.52
CA ILE A 142 -5.87 -11.72 -1.75
C ILE A 142 -5.36 -12.74 -2.78
N THR A 143 -4.75 -12.30 -3.87
CA THR A 143 -4.21 -13.19 -4.90
C THR A 143 -3.08 -14.06 -4.33
N ARG A 144 -2.21 -13.49 -3.47
CA ARG A 144 -1.16 -14.26 -2.76
C ARG A 144 -1.75 -15.25 -1.74
N MET A 145 -2.85 -14.91 -1.07
CA MET A 145 -3.57 -15.84 -0.20
C MET A 145 -4.15 -17.03 -0.99
N ILE A 146 -4.69 -16.78 -2.20
CA ILE A 146 -5.15 -17.85 -3.11
C ILE A 146 -3.97 -18.74 -3.51
N TRP A 147 -2.84 -18.14 -3.89
CA TRP A 147 -1.62 -18.89 -4.19
C TRP A 147 -1.17 -19.72 -2.98
N LEU A 148 -1.15 -19.16 -1.77
CA LEU A 148 -0.76 -19.87 -0.55
C LEU A 148 -1.70 -21.04 -0.25
N HIS A 149 -3.02 -20.88 -0.46
CA HIS A 149 -3.99 -21.96 -0.32
C HIS A 149 -3.66 -23.14 -1.24
N ILE A 150 -3.22 -22.87 -2.47
CA ILE A 150 -2.84 -23.92 -3.45
C ILE A 150 -1.48 -24.51 -3.09
N LYS A 151 -0.52 -23.69 -2.67
CA LYS A 151 0.88 -24.06 -2.41
C LYS A 151 1.05 -24.83 -1.09
N SER A 152 0.45 -24.35 -0.02
CA SER A 152 0.52 -24.90 1.33
C SER A 152 -0.83 -24.72 2.04
N PRO A 153 -1.82 -25.61 1.81
CA PRO A 153 -3.16 -25.47 2.38
C PRO A 153 -3.15 -25.39 3.91
N GLU A 154 -2.32 -26.19 4.58
CA GLU A 154 -2.24 -26.20 6.05
C GLU A 154 -1.77 -24.85 6.59
N THR A 155 -0.69 -24.29 6.02
CA THR A 155 -0.20 -22.93 6.36
C THR A 155 -1.26 -21.89 6.09
N PHE A 156 -1.99 -21.97 4.98
CA PHE A 156 -3.06 -21.04 4.66
C PHE A 156 -4.17 -21.06 5.73
N TRP A 157 -4.70 -22.24 6.05
CA TRP A 157 -5.81 -22.36 7.01
C TRP A 157 -5.41 -21.96 8.43
N THR A 158 -4.18 -22.27 8.85
CA THR A 158 -3.65 -21.83 10.14
C THR A 158 -3.62 -20.30 10.25
N ASN A 159 -3.24 -19.61 9.18
CA ASN A 159 -3.06 -18.17 9.20
C ASN A 159 -4.27 -17.35 8.69
N LEU A 160 -5.30 -17.99 8.13
CA LEU A 160 -6.48 -17.28 7.61
C LEU A 160 -7.14 -16.36 8.66
N PRO A 161 -7.32 -16.76 9.94
CA PRO A 161 -7.86 -15.87 10.98
C PRO A 161 -7.01 -14.61 11.18
N ILE A 162 -5.67 -14.74 11.09
CA ILE A 162 -4.72 -13.62 11.20
C ILE A 162 -4.87 -12.69 10.01
N PHE A 163 -4.87 -13.21 8.78
CA PHE A 163 -5.05 -12.41 7.55
C PHE A 163 -6.38 -11.64 7.57
N ILE A 164 -7.47 -12.27 8.03
CA ILE A 164 -8.77 -11.62 8.12
C ILE A 164 -8.79 -10.53 9.20
N SER A 165 -8.06 -10.71 10.30
CA SER A 165 -7.89 -9.68 11.34
C SER A 165 -7.12 -8.46 10.81
N LEU A 166 -6.03 -8.68 10.06
CA LEU A 166 -5.27 -7.63 9.38
C LEU A 166 -6.09 -6.92 8.28
N GLY A 167 -6.91 -7.67 7.58
CA GLY A 167 -7.79 -7.22 6.51
C GLY A 167 -9.25 -7.04 6.93
N SER A 168 -10.10 -7.89 6.38
CA SER A 168 -11.53 -7.91 6.69
C SER A 168 -12.19 -9.22 6.23
N TRP A 169 -13.35 -9.53 6.77
CA TRP A 169 -14.19 -10.63 6.28
C TRP A 169 -14.57 -10.52 4.79
N HIS A 170 -14.52 -9.31 4.23
CA HIS A 170 -14.71 -9.14 2.79
C HIS A 170 -13.67 -9.91 1.97
N ASP A 171 -12.50 -10.17 2.51
CA ASP A 171 -11.40 -10.83 1.79
C ASP A 171 -11.72 -12.32 1.55
N VAL A 172 -12.39 -12.99 2.50
CA VAL A 172 -12.95 -14.35 2.33
C VAL A 172 -13.86 -14.39 1.11
N PHE A 173 -14.84 -13.49 1.05
CA PHE A 173 -15.79 -13.44 -0.07
C PHE A 173 -15.13 -13.03 -1.39
N SER A 174 -14.07 -12.21 -1.32
CA SER A 174 -13.29 -11.85 -2.52
C SER A 174 -12.50 -13.04 -3.06
N MET A 175 -11.91 -13.89 -2.21
CA MET A 175 -11.23 -15.12 -2.66
C MET A 175 -12.19 -16.05 -3.39
N LEU A 176 -13.38 -16.32 -2.80
CA LEU A 176 -14.43 -17.12 -3.42
C LEU A 176 -14.94 -16.50 -4.73
N GLN A 177 -15.07 -15.17 -4.77
CA GLN A 177 -15.46 -14.44 -5.97
C GLN A 177 -14.44 -14.60 -7.09
N TYR A 178 -13.15 -14.46 -6.80
CA TYR A 178 -12.09 -14.67 -7.79
C TYR A 178 -12.09 -16.10 -8.30
N ASP A 179 -12.23 -17.08 -7.43
CA ASP A 179 -12.29 -18.50 -7.83
C ASP A 179 -13.43 -18.75 -8.83
N LEU A 180 -14.64 -18.24 -8.55
CA LEU A 180 -15.78 -18.35 -9.46
C LEU A 180 -15.59 -17.60 -10.78
N MET A 181 -15.02 -16.40 -10.73
CA MET A 181 -14.89 -15.55 -11.92
C MET A 181 -13.87 -16.11 -12.91
N TYR A 182 -12.84 -16.79 -12.43
CA TYR A 182 -11.74 -17.26 -13.27
C TYR A 182 -11.80 -18.76 -13.57
N ASN A 183 -12.35 -19.57 -12.68
CA ASN A 183 -12.42 -21.01 -12.85
C ASN A 183 -13.86 -21.51 -13.12
N GLY A 184 -14.86 -20.72 -12.78
CA GLY A 184 -16.26 -21.17 -12.82
C GLY A 184 -16.62 -22.08 -11.62
N TRP A 185 -17.81 -22.63 -11.64
CA TRP A 185 -18.31 -23.45 -10.52
C TRP A 185 -17.71 -24.87 -10.53
N GLU A 186 -17.51 -25.46 -11.71
CA GLU A 186 -17.06 -26.84 -11.88
C GLU A 186 -15.56 -27.01 -11.60
N ASP A 187 -14.75 -26.03 -12.01
CA ASP A 187 -13.29 -26.07 -11.95
C ASP A 187 -12.70 -25.28 -10.78
N ARG A 188 -13.46 -25.08 -9.70
CA ARG A 188 -13.02 -24.36 -8.51
C ARG A 188 -11.71 -24.92 -7.96
N LYS A 189 -10.81 -24.00 -7.56
CA LYS A 189 -9.49 -24.35 -6.99
C LYS A 189 -9.43 -24.24 -5.47
N LEU A 190 -10.35 -23.48 -4.87
CA LEU A 190 -10.41 -23.31 -3.42
C LEU A 190 -11.24 -24.43 -2.77
N ASP A 191 -10.92 -24.76 -1.52
CA ASP A 191 -11.71 -25.70 -0.70
C ASP A 191 -12.96 -25.00 -0.14
N TRP A 192 -14.02 -24.98 -0.94
CA TRP A 192 -15.29 -24.34 -0.58
C TRP A 192 -15.92 -24.94 0.67
N THR A 193 -15.71 -26.22 0.95
CA THR A 193 -16.25 -26.88 2.16
C THR A 193 -15.63 -26.26 3.40
N LYS A 194 -14.29 -26.17 3.47
CA LYS A 194 -13.60 -25.52 4.57
C LYS A 194 -13.87 -24.03 4.66
N PHE A 195 -14.03 -23.32 3.54
CA PHE A 195 -14.49 -21.93 3.57
C PHE A 195 -15.90 -21.80 4.16
N GLY A 196 -16.79 -22.74 3.86
CA GLY A 196 -18.12 -22.80 4.47
C GLY A 196 -18.04 -22.95 5.98
N GLU A 197 -17.27 -23.93 6.46
CA GLU A 197 -17.03 -24.17 7.89
C GLU A 197 -16.44 -22.92 8.57
N PHE A 198 -15.46 -22.27 7.94
CA PHE A 198 -14.87 -21.04 8.46
C PHE A 198 -15.87 -19.88 8.54
N ILE A 199 -16.74 -19.71 7.55
CA ILE A 199 -17.80 -18.69 7.57
C ILE A 199 -18.81 -18.98 8.67
N LEU A 200 -19.23 -20.24 8.85
CA LEU A 200 -20.15 -20.64 9.91
C LEU A 200 -19.54 -20.41 11.29
N SER A 201 -18.28 -20.83 11.51
CA SER A 201 -17.58 -20.56 12.78
C SER A 201 -17.46 -19.07 13.09
N GLY A 202 -17.25 -18.23 12.06
CA GLY A 202 -17.23 -16.79 12.20
C GLY A 202 -18.61 -16.18 12.54
N LEU A 203 -19.72 -16.81 12.14
CA LEU A 203 -21.08 -16.44 12.51
C LEU A 203 -21.45 -16.85 13.93
N GLU A 204 -20.82 -17.90 14.47
CA GLU A 204 -20.99 -18.37 15.86
C GLU A 204 -20.11 -17.60 16.85
N ASN A 205 -18.96 -17.10 16.41
CA ASN A 205 -18.02 -16.37 17.25
C ASN A 205 -18.52 -14.97 17.60
N GLN A 206 -18.70 -14.68 18.88
CA GLN A 206 -19.20 -13.40 19.39
C GLN A 206 -18.37 -12.17 18.95
N ASN A 207 -17.06 -12.34 18.72
CA ASN A 207 -16.16 -11.26 18.32
C ASN A 207 -16.26 -10.93 16.82
N THR A 208 -16.66 -11.90 15.99
CA THR A 208 -16.64 -11.77 14.52
C THR A 208 -18.02 -11.75 13.89
N VAL A 209 -19.05 -12.27 14.56
CA VAL A 209 -20.41 -12.44 14.01
C VAL A 209 -20.98 -11.19 13.33
N GLN A 210 -20.76 -10.01 13.92
CA GLN A 210 -21.28 -8.76 13.35
C GLN A 210 -20.50 -8.36 12.09
N LEU A 211 -19.20 -8.62 12.05
CA LEU A 211 -18.36 -8.36 10.88
C LEU A 211 -18.69 -9.32 9.74
N VAL A 212 -18.86 -10.62 10.03
CA VAL A 212 -19.29 -11.58 9.01
C VAL A 212 -20.63 -11.15 8.40
N LYS A 213 -21.66 -10.92 9.24
CA LYS A 213 -22.98 -10.45 8.78
C LYS A 213 -22.90 -9.20 7.92
N LYS A 214 -22.04 -8.24 8.28
CA LYS A 214 -21.83 -7.00 7.51
C LYS A 214 -21.35 -7.28 6.10
N TYR A 215 -20.42 -8.23 5.94
CA TYR A 215 -19.76 -8.49 4.66
C TYR A 215 -20.38 -9.62 3.84
N LEU A 216 -21.35 -10.38 4.38
CA LEU A 216 -22.10 -11.37 3.60
C LEU A 216 -22.54 -10.77 2.25
N PRO A 217 -22.37 -11.44 1.12
CA PRO A 217 -22.84 -10.94 -0.16
C PRO A 217 -24.36 -10.87 -0.21
N HIS A 218 -24.93 -10.07 -1.12
CA HIS A 218 -26.36 -9.88 -1.24
C HIS A 218 -26.99 -10.91 -2.19
N ILE A 219 -28.11 -11.53 -1.78
CA ILE A 219 -29.00 -12.24 -2.72
C ILE A 219 -29.80 -11.20 -3.50
N LYS A 220 -29.59 -11.13 -4.80
CA LYS A 220 -30.25 -10.21 -5.73
C LYS A 220 -31.11 -10.98 -6.75
N ALA A 221 -32.08 -10.31 -7.38
CA ALA A 221 -32.74 -10.83 -8.55
C ALA A 221 -31.73 -10.98 -9.71
N ARG A 222 -31.96 -11.93 -10.60
CA ARG A 222 -31.04 -12.19 -11.73
C ARG A 222 -30.89 -10.96 -12.63
N SER A 223 -31.97 -10.21 -12.83
CA SER A 223 -31.99 -8.95 -13.59
C SER A 223 -31.05 -7.87 -13.03
N ASP A 224 -30.75 -7.93 -11.73
CA ASP A 224 -29.91 -6.96 -11.02
C ASP A 224 -28.43 -7.35 -11.03
N CYS A 225 -28.10 -8.55 -11.50
CA CYS A 225 -26.74 -9.08 -11.57
C CYS A 225 -26.16 -8.84 -12.97
N LYS A 226 -25.92 -7.57 -13.29
CA LYS A 226 -25.48 -7.15 -14.64
C LYS A 226 -23.99 -7.38 -14.93
N THR A 227 -23.16 -7.50 -13.90
CA THR A 227 -21.72 -7.76 -14.03
C THR A 227 -21.33 -9.17 -13.57
N VAL A 228 -20.19 -9.67 -14.05
CA VAL A 228 -19.67 -10.98 -13.66
C VAL A 228 -19.46 -11.07 -12.14
N GLU A 229 -18.96 -10.00 -11.54
CA GLU A 229 -18.74 -9.88 -10.10
C GLU A 229 -20.07 -9.96 -9.33
N ALA A 230 -21.13 -9.29 -9.84
CA ALA A 230 -22.45 -9.33 -9.20
C ALA A 230 -23.08 -10.72 -9.29
N GLN A 231 -22.86 -11.43 -10.41
CA GLN A 231 -23.30 -12.81 -10.60
C GLN A 231 -22.57 -13.75 -9.64
N ALA A 232 -21.23 -13.67 -9.57
CA ALA A 232 -20.42 -14.46 -8.65
C ALA A 232 -20.83 -14.22 -7.19
N ASN A 233 -21.00 -12.97 -6.78
CA ASN A 233 -21.47 -12.63 -5.44
C ASN A 233 -22.87 -13.19 -5.13
N ASN A 234 -23.77 -13.23 -6.11
CA ASN A 234 -25.10 -13.80 -5.94
C ASN A 234 -25.06 -15.33 -5.78
N ILE A 235 -24.16 -16.01 -6.51
CA ILE A 235 -23.93 -17.45 -6.36
C ILE A 235 -23.39 -17.75 -4.95
N ILE A 236 -22.38 -17.00 -4.47
CA ILE A 236 -21.82 -17.14 -3.12
C ILE A 236 -22.90 -16.90 -2.07
N ALA A 237 -23.74 -15.86 -2.23
CA ALA A 237 -24.81 -15.55 -1.30
C ALA A 237 -25.85 -16.69 -1.20
N LYS A 238 -26.22 -17.30 -2.33
CA LYS A 238 -27.12 -18.44 -2.37
C LYS A 238 -26.49 -19.69 -1.76
N TRP A 239 -25.23 -19.97 -2.07
CA TRP A 239 -24.49 -21.06 -1.48
C TRP A 239 -24.41 -20.95 0.06
N ILE A 240 -24.07 -19.76 0.60
CA ILE A 240 -24.08 -19.54 2.06
C ILE A 240 -25.50 -19.67 2.63
N CYS A 241 -26.53 -19.19 1.92
CA CYS A 241 -27.91 -19.35 2.34
C CYS A 241 -28.29 -20.83 2.46
N ASN A 242 -27.84 -21.67 1.53
CA ASN A 242 -28.07 -23.11 1.55
C ASN A 242 -27.33 -23.78 2.71
N LEU A 243 -26.10 -23.36 3.03
CA LEU A 243 -25.37 -23.85 4.21
C LEU A 243 -26.10 -23.55 5.52
N LEU A 244 -26.75 -22.36 5.61
CA LEU A 244 -27.41 -21.90 6.84
C LEU A 244 -28.82 -22.47 7.02
N TYR A 245 -29.56 -22.68 5.93
CA TYR A 245 -31.02 -22.94 5.99
C TYR A 245 -31.44 -24.18 5.19
N GLY A 246 -30.49 -24.96 4.68
CA GLY A 246 -30.73 -26.15 3.86
C GLY A 246 -30.84 -25.85 2.37
N GLU A 247 -30.69 -26.92 1.57
CA GLU A 247 -30.53 -26.84 0.10
C GLU A 247 -31.80 -26.41 -0.67
N LYS A 248 -32.95 -26.34 0.00
CA LYS A 248 -34.19 -25.99 -0.66
C LYS A 248 -34.23 -24.49 -0.92
N GLU A 249 -33.99 -24.08 -2.17
CA GLU A 249 -34.20 -22.67 -2.59
C GLU A 249 -35.64 -22.26 -2.30
N SER A 250 -35.84 -21.45 -1.30
CA SER A 250 -37.17 -20.93 -0.93
C SER A 250 -37.11 -19.42 -0.70
N SER A 251 -38.22 -18.76 -1.01
CA SER A 251 -38.36 -17.32 -0.71
C SER A 251 -38.23 -17.05 0.79
N TYR A 252 -38.62 -18.01 1.63
CA TYR A 252 -38.45 -17.94 3.09
C TYR A 252 -36.98 -17.92 3.49
N ASN A 253 -36.17 -18.87 3.01
CA ASN A 253 -34.72 -18.94 3.30
C ASN A 253 -34.03 -17.65 2.85
N TYR A 254 -34.34 -17.13 1.66
CA TYR A 254 -33.79 -15.87 1.17
C TYR A 254 -34.18 -14.67 2.03
N LYS A 255 -35.40 -14.66 2.58
CA LYS A 255 -35.86 -13.63 3.53
C LYS A 255 -35.08 -13.71 4.84
N GLN A 256 -34.88 -14.92 5.40
CA GLN A 256 -34.07 -15.11 6.61
C GLN A 256 -32.63 -14.69 6.40
N TYR A 257 -32.01 -15.07 5.29
CA TYR A 257 -30.63 -14.66 4.95
C TYR A 257 -30.50 -13.12 4.85
N ARG A 258 -31.45 -12.44 4.19
CA ARG A 258 -31.46 -10.97 4.12
C ARG A 258 -31.59 -10.34 5.50
N LYS A 259 -32.44 -10.90 6.37
CA LYS A 259 -32.61 -10.45 7.76
C LYS A 259 -31.31 -10.63 8.55
N LEU A 260 -30.66 -11.79 8.42
CA LEU A 260 -29.37 -12.06 9.03
C LEU A 260 -28.33 -11.01 8.60
N LYS A 261 -28.17 -10.79 7.30
CA LYS A 261 -27.23 -9.79 6.77
C LYS A 261 -27.54 -8.38 7.26
N THR A 262 -28.80 -7.96 7.26
CA THR A 262 -29.19 -6.61 7.70
C THR A 262 -29.05 -6.40 9.20
N SER A 263 -28.99 -7.46 10.00
CA SER A 263 -28.68 -7.39 11.44
C SER A 263 -27.19 -7.14 11.72
N GLY A 264 -26.32 -7.27 10.72
CA GLY A 264 -24.91 -6.89 10.82
C GLY A 264 -24.76 -5.37 11.02
N THR A 265 -23.70 -4.98 11.69
CA THR A 265 -23.42 -3.55 11.99
C THR A 265 -23.17 -2.76 10.71
N ALA A 266 -24.21 -2.17 10.13
CA ALA A 266 -24.02 -0.93 9.39
C ALA A 266 -23.63 0.15 10.41
N HIS A 267 -22.64 0.99 10.11
CA HIS A 267 -22.37 2.15 10.95
C HIS A 267 -23.67 2.96 11.15
N GLU A 268 -23.89 3.46 12.36
CA GLU A 268 -25.10 4.22 12.68
C GLU A 268 -25.38 5.35 11.68
N TRP A 269 -24.34 6.05 11.27
CA TRP A 269 -24.46 7.12 10.27
C TRP A 269 -24.97 6.60 8.90
N GLN A 270 -24.63 5.37 8.49
CA GLN A 270 -25.15 4.76 7.27
C GLN A 270 -26.65 4.43 7.40
N LYS A 271 -27.07 3.95 8.58
CA LYS A 271 -28.50 3.74 8.89
C LYS A 271 -29.28 5.05 8.86
N LEU A 272 -28.71 6.12 9.43
CA LEU A 272 -29.32 7.44 9.43
C LEU A 272 -29.46 8.00 8.01
N ILE A 273 -28.45 7.82 7.15
CA ILE A 273 -28.54 8.21 5.73
C ILE A 273 -29.64 7.43 5.02
N SER A 274 -29.70 6.09 5.16
CA SER A 274 -30.71 5.26 4.51
C SER A 274 -32.12 5.57 4.99
N GLN A 275 -32.30 6.02 6.25
CA GLN A 275 -33.57 6.47 6.85
C GLN A 275 -33.87 7.95 6.57
N LYS A 276 -33.02 8.67 5.83
CA LYS A 276 -33.13 10.11 5.57
C LYS A 276 -33.16 10.97 6.85
N LYS A 277 -32.59 10.47 7.96
CA LYS A 277 -32.48 11.18 9.24
C LYS A 277 -31.18 11.98 9.34
N PHE A 278 -30.92 12.83 8.35
CA PHE A 278 -29.64 13.52 8.16
C PHE A 278 -29.25 14.43 9.33
N ASN A 279 -30.24 15.06 9.98
CA ASN A 279 -30.03 15.93 11.14
C ASN A 279 -29.48 15.22 12.39
N ARG A 280 -29.57 13.87 12.44
CA ARG A 280 -29.03 13.05 13.54
C ARG A 280 -27.60 12.57 13.29
N ILE A 281 -27.03 12.81 12.12
CA ILE A 281 -25.68 12.37 11.79
C ILE A 281 -24.68 13.05 12.71
N ASP A 282 -23.84 12.23 13.36
CA ASP A 282 -22.66 12.65 14.11
C ASP A 282 -21.44 12.49 13.21
N PHE A 283 -20.85 13.59 12.79
CA PHE A 283 -19.69 13.58 11.88
C PHE A 283 -18.43 12.99 12.52
N GLY A 284 -18.28 13.09 13.84
CA GLY A 284 -17.15 12.50 14.58
C GLY A 284 -17.14 10.97 14.56
N LYS A 285 -18.28 10.35 14.24
CA LYS A 285 -18.40 8.89 14.06
C LYS A 285 -18.22 8.43 12.63
N ILE A 286 -18.01 9.34 11.68
CA ILE A 286 -17.70 9.00 10.27
C ILE A 286 -16.19 8.99 10.10
N HIS A 287 -15.62 7.85 9.73
CA HIS A 287 -14.19 7.67 9.66
C HIS A 287 -13.64 7.68 8.24
N GLY A 288 -12.39 8.07 8.11
CA GLY A 288 -11.53 7.87 6.98
C GLY A 288 -12.05 8.43 5.67
N ARG A 289 -11.92 7.64 4.64
CA ARG A 289 -12.33 7.98 3.27
C ARG A 289 -13.81 8.33 3.14
N ALA A 290 -14.69 7.76 3.97
CA ALA A 290 -16.13 8.01 3.90
C ALA A 290 -16.45 9.50 4.16
N LEU A 291 -15.89 10.11 5.20
CA LEU A 291 -16.08 11.53 5.48
C LEU A 291 -15.53 12.40 4.34
N ASN A 292 -14.33 12.09 3.85
CA ASN A 292 -13.73 12.82 2.72
C ASN A 292 -14.62 12.76 1.46
N ILE A 293 -15.22 11.60 1.15
CA ILE A 293 -16.17 11.46 0.04
C ILE A 293 -17.41 12.32 0.23
N LEU A 294 -17.99 12.34 1.44
CA LEU A 294 -19.18 13.15 1.74
C LEU A 294 -18.92 14.65 1.60
N VAL A 295 -17.72 15.10 1.99
CA VAL A 295 -17.31 16.51 1.93
C VAL A 295 -16.91 16.91 0.50
N LYS A 296 -16.19 16.05 -0.23
CA LYS A 296 -15.82 16.30 -1.65
C LYS A 296 -17.05 16.39 -2.55
N GLY A 297 -18.15 15.70 -2.21
CA GLY A 297 -19.37 15.64 -2.98
C GLY A 297 -20.36 16.78 -2.64
N LYS A 298 -21.48 16.78 -3.32
CA LYS A 298 -22.57 17.73 -3.08
C LYS A 298 -23.49 17.30 -1.93
N PHE A 299 -23.14 16.23 -1.19
CA PHE A 299 -24.03 15.61 -0.19
C PHE A 299 -24.42 16.61 0.94
N LEU A 300 -23.43 17.26 1.54
CA LEU A 300 -23.68 18.21 2.64
C LEU A 300 -24.61 19.35 2.20
N LYS A 301 -24.35 19.93 1.02
CA LYS A 301 -25.17 21.01 0.45
C LYS A 301 -26.59 20.52 0.11
N ASN A 302 -26.70 19.37 -0.57
CA ASN A 302 -27.99 18.84 -1.03
C ASN A 302 -28.90 18.40 0.12
N GLN A 303 -28.32 18.06 1.30
CA GLN A 303 -29.06 17.62 2.47
C GLN A 303 -29.19 18.73 3.55
N GLY A 304 -28.81 19.96 3.25
CA GLY A 304 -28.90 21.09 4.21
C GLY A 304 -28.00 20.93 5.44
N LEU A 305 -26.88 20.20 5.32
CA LEU A 305 -25.98 19.86 6.43
C LEU A 305 -24.74 20.75 6.51
N SER A 306 -24.56 21.67 5.58
CA SER A 306 -23.32 22.47 5.47
C SER A 306 -23.05 23.26 6.76
N GLU A 307 -24.02 23.96 7.32
CA GLU A 307 -23.85 24.74 8.55
C GLU A 307 -23.51 23.86 9.76
N LYS A 308 -24.23 22.75 9.92
CA LYS A 308 -23.98 21.77 10.98
C LYS A 308 -22.56 21.18 10.86
N TYR A 309 -22.12 20.89 9.65
CA TYR A 309 -20.76 20.40 9.38
C TYR A 309 -19.71 21.47 9.70
N THR A 310 -19.94 22.70 9.24
CA THR A 310 -19.07 23.84 9.54
C THR A 310 -18.90 24.01 11.05
N ALA A 311 -20.02 24.06 11.80
CA ALA A 311 -19.98 24.19 13.25
C ALA A 311 -19.24 23.06 13.97
N TRP A 312 -19.19 21.86 13.37
CA TRP A 312 -18.42 20.73 13.89
C TRP A 312 -16.94 20.80 13.50
N VAL A 313 -16.62 21.00 12.21
CA VAL A 313 -15.24 20.93 11.71
C VAL A 313 -14.37 22.10 12.16
N THR A 314 -14.97 23.27 12.43
CA THR A 314 -14.22 24.46 12.89
C THR A 314 -13.89 24.46 14.38
N LYS A 315 -14.48 23.55 15.18
CA LYS A 315 -14.14 23.45 16.60
C LYS A 315 -12.67 23.07 16.77
N PRO A 316 -11.90 23.76 17.61
CA PRO A 316 -10.48 23.45 17.84
C PRO A 316 -10.23 21.99 18.25
N THR A 317 -11.13 21.43 19.06
CA THR A 317 -11.04 20.05 19.59
C THR A 317 -11.50 18.97 18.60
N THR A 318 -11.99 19.35 17.40
CA THR A 318 -12.42 18.35 16.41
C THR A 318 -11.24 17.69 15.76
N GLU A 319 -11.19 16.38 15.85
CA GLU A 319 -10.29 15.51 15.10
C GLU A 319 -11.03 14.91 13.89
N VAL A 320 -10.42 15.01 12.71
CA VAL A 320 -10.91 14.35 11.49
C VAL A 320 -10.13 13.05 11.31
N LYS A 321 -10.71 11.93 11.77
CA LYS A 321 -10.08 10.61 11.64
C LYS A 321 -9.92 10.23 10.17
N PHE A 322 -8.70 10.24 9.69
CA PHE A 322 -8.36 9.88 8.31
C PHE A 322 -7.37 8.70 8.28
N THR A 323 -7.60 7.75 7.39
CA THR A 323 -6.79 6.52 7.23
C THR A 323 -6.39 6.28 5.78
N GLY A 324 -6.59 7.25 4.90
CA GLY A 324 -6.15 7.21 3.50
C GLY A 324 -4.71 7.68 3.33
N PHE A 325 -4.25 7.71 2.09
CA PHE A 325 -2.94 8.28 1.75
C PHE A 325 -2.99 9.80 1.71
N VAL A 326 -1.87 10.44 2.04
CA VAL A 326 -1.82 11.92 2.12
C VAL A 326 -2.23 12.60 0.81
N ASN A 327 -1.87 12.04 -0.35
CA ASN A 327 -2.24 12.57 -1.65
C ASN A 327 -3.76 12.56 -1.90
N GLU A 328 -4.52 11.64 -1.29
CA GLU A 328 -5.99 11.59 -1.42
C GLU A 328 -6.68 12.84 -0.85
N LEU A 329 -6.05 13.54 0.08
CA LEU A 329 -6.55 14.79 0.64
C LEU A 329 -6.54 15.92 -0.40
N PHE A 330 -5.52 15.93 -1.25
CA PHE A 330 -5.28 16.97 -2.26
C PHE A 330 -5.85 16.63 -3.66
N GLU A 331 -6.51 15.49 -3.79
CA GLU A 331 -7.11 15.07 -5.07
C GLU A 331 -8.27 15.98 -5.48
N LYS A 332 -8.33 16.34 -6.77
CA LYS A 332 -9.41 17.15 -7.37
C LYS A 332 -9.63 18.50 -6.66
N LEU A 333 -8.56 19.17 -6.32
CA LEU A 333 -8.61 20.54 -5.83
C LEU A 333 -8.87 21.52 -6.99
N PRO A 334 -9.58 22.65 -6.74
CA PRO A 334 -9.68 23.73 -7.70
C PRO A 334 -8.32 24.40 -7.92
N LYS A 335 -8.20 25.23 -8.97
CA LYS A 335 -6.94 25.90 -9.31
C LYS A 335 -6.53 26.97 -8.27
N SER A 336 -7.48 27.55 -7.57
CA SER A 336 -7.26 28.60 -6.58
C SER A 336 -7.80 28.22 -5.20
N LEU A 337 -7.13 28.68 -4.15
CA LEU A 337 -7.60 28.50 -2.77
C LEU A 337 -8.94 29.20 -2.54
N SER A 338 -9.18 30.35 -3.18
CA SER A 338 -10.45 31.09 -3.09
C SER A 338 -11.66 30.30 -3.60
N ASP A 339 -11.44 29.38 -4.53
CA ASP A 339 -12.49 28.55 -5.12
C ASP A 339 -12.77 27.28 -4.30
N LEU A 340 -11.91 26.99 -3.30
CA LEU A 340 -12.07 25.84 -2.45
C LEU A 340 -13.04 26.12 -1.31
N ASP A 341 -14.08 25.30 -1.19
CA ASP A 341 -15.05 25.37 -0.10
C ASP A 341 -14.37 25.33 1.28
N LYS A 342 -14.77 26.23 2.20
CA LYS A 342 -14.18 26.36 3.55
C LYS A 342 -14.26 25.07 4.35
N ASN A 343 -15.36 24.33 4.27
CA ASN A 343 -15.51 23.07 4.97
C ASN A 343 -14.50 22.04 4.47
N ARG A 344 -14.22 22.04 3.16
CA ARG A 344 -13.21 21.17 2.57
C ARG A 344 -11.80 21.58 2.98
N GLN A 345 -11.50 22.89 3.07
CA GLN A 345 -10.22 23.41 3.58
C GLN A 345 -9.95 22.88 5.00
N GLU A 346 -10.91 23.10 5.92
CA GLU A 346 -10.79 22.65 7.32
C GLU A 346 -10.69 21.13 7.45
N THR A 347 -11.44 20.40 6.62
CA THR A 347 -11.37 18.93 6.60
C THR A 347 -9.98 18.46 6.19
N ILE A 348 -9.39 19.05 5.15
CA ILE A 348 -8.04 18.70 4.68
C ILE A 348 -7.01 19.00 5.76
N ASN A 349 -7.05 20.21 6.34
CA ASN A 349 -6.11 20.64 7.37
C ASN A 349 -6.12 19.68 8.58
N LYS A 350 -7.30 19.38 9.11
CA LYS A 350 -7.43 18.48 10.26
C LYS A 350 -7.11 17.01 9.93
N ALA A 351 -7.50 16.54 8.76
CA ALA A 351 -7.17 15.18 8.32
C ALA A 351 -5.66 15.02 8.10
N PHE A 352 -5.00 16.04 7.55
CA PHE A 352 -3.56 16.06 7.38
C PHE A 352 -2.84 16.06 8.74
N GLN A 353 -3.29 16.90 9.67
CA GLN A 353 -2.76 16.92 11.03
C GLN A 353 -2.88 15.56 11.71
N THR A 354 -4.04 14.90 11.60
CA THR A 354 -4.23 13.54 12.13
C THR A 354 -3.25 12.53 11.54
N LEU A 355 -2.92 12.63 10.23
CA LEU A 355 -1.91 11.77 9.61
C LEU A 355 -0.51 12.05 10.16
N VAL A 356 -0.16 13.33 10.36
CA VAL A 356 1.14 13.74 10.91
C VAL A 356 1.28 13.28 12.36
N GLU A 357 0.26 13.48 13.20
CA GLU A 357 0.25 13.02 14.59
C GLU A 357 0.44 11.51 14.69
N LYS A 358 -0.29 10.72 13.90
CA LYS A 358 -0.09 9.26 13.82
C LYS A 358 1.32 8.85 13.36
N GLY A 359 1.91 9.63 12.47
CA GLY A 359 3.29 9.44 12.08
C GLY A 359 4.27 9.73 13.22
N ARG A 360 4.01 10.77 14.02
CA ARG A 360 4.84 11.16 15.18
C ARG A 360 4.73 10.18 16.33
N ASP A 361 3.53 9.69 16.64
CA ASP A 361 3.32 8.69 17.72
C ASP A 361 4.14 7.41 17.51
N SER A 362 4.55 7.15 16.27
CA SER A 362 5.42 6.04 15.93
C SER A 362 6.92 6.36 16.01
N GLN A 363 7.28 7.61 16.31
CA GLN A 363 8.67 8.06 16.43
C GLN A 363 9.12 8.04 17.88
N GLN A 364 9.94 7.07 18.24
CA GLN A 364 10.85 7.22 19.37
C GLN A 364 11.87 8.31 19.02
N GLU A 365 12.42 9.04 19.99
CA GLU A 365 13.36 10.15 19.81
C GLU A 365 14.30 9.97 18.62
N ASN A 366 14.03 10.71 17.57
CA ASN A 366 14.68 10.54 16.29
C ASN A 366 15.88 11.47 16.17
N GLN A 367 17.04 10.92 15.88
CA GLN A 367 18.27 11.70 15.66
C GLN A 367 18.54 11.97 14.17
N THR A 368 17.78 11.35 13.25
CA THR A 368 18.01 11.51 11.82
C THR A 368 17.35 12.80 11.32
N ARG A 369 18.16 13.76 10.88
CA ARG A 369 17.72 15.01 10.26
C ARG A 369 17.68 14.81 8.76
N PHE A 370 16.50 14.47 8.22
CA PHE A 370 16.30 14.35 6.79
C PHE A 370 16.02 15.69 6.13
N ILE A 371 16.35 15.83 4.84
CA ILE A 371 15.78 16.83 3.96
C ILE A 371 15.06 16.15 2.80
N VAL A 372 13.89 16.67 2.42
CA VAL A 372 13.15 16.16 1.26
C VAL A 372 13.73 16.77 -0.01
N ALA A 373 14.05 15.95 -1.00
CA ALA A 373 14.40 16.36 -2.35
C ALA A 373 13.29 15.93 -3.30
N ARG A 374 12.54 16.90 -3.83
CA ARG A 374 11.40 16.68 -4.73
C ARG A 374 11.84 16.85 -6.18
N ASP A 375 11.61 15.83 -6.98
CA ASP A 375 11.75 15.87 -8.42
C ASP A 375 10.69 16.77 -9.03
N ILE A 376 11.12 17.72 -9.86
CA ILE A 376 10.27 18.61 -10.62
C ILE A 376 10.52 18.49 -12.12
N SER A 377 11.11 17.38 -12.58
CA SER A 377 11.35 17.10 -14.00
C SER A 377 10.05 16.99 -14.80
N SER A 378 10.15 17.12 -16.11
CA SER A 378 8.98 17.15 -17.01
C SER A 378 8.18 15.84 -17.00
N SER A 379 8.82 14.68 -16.78
CA SER A 379 8.17 13.36 -16.68
C SER A 379 7.17 13.28 -15.52
N MET A 380 7.41 14.04 -14.43
CA MET A 380 6.55 14.11 -13.26
C MET A 380 5.15 14.66 -13.55
N THR A 381 4.91 15.31 -14.70
CA THR A 381 3.57 15.77 -15.10
C THR A 381 2.64 14.62 -15.51
N SER A 382 3.19 13.44 -15.77
CA SER A 382 2.42 12.25 -16.13
C SER A 382 1.54 11.79 -14.96
N THR A 383 0.41 11.14 -15.29
CA THR A 383 -0.51 10.62 -14.28
C THR A 383 0.15 9.51 -13.48
N ALA A 384 0.13 9.64 -12.16
CA ALA A 384 0.61 8.61 -11.23
C ALA A 384 -0.23 7.33 -11.35
N GLU A 385 0.42 6.17 -11.30
CA GLU A 385 -0.23 4.90 -11.58
C GLU A 385 -1.36 4.59 -10.59
N GLY A 386 -2.54 4.29 -11.12
CA GLY A 386 -3.74 3.99 -10.31
C GLY A 386 -4.40 5.20 -9.65
N LEU A 387 -3.98 6.42 -9.96
CA LEU A 387 -4.53 7.66 -9.42
C LEU A 387 -5.08 8.58 -10.53
N ASN A 388 -5.85 9.60 -10.12
CA ASN A 388 -6.27 10.71 -10.96
C ASN A 388 -5.48 11.99 -10.63
N MET A 389 -4.20 11.84 -10.33
CA MET A 389 -3.26 12.92 -10.01
C MET A 389 -1.98 12.74 -10.79
N SER A 390 -1.27 13.82 -11.07
CA SER A 390 0.09 13.76 -11.62
C SER A 390 1.08 13.22 -10.57
N SER A 391 2.18 12.62 -11.02
CA SER A 391 3.29 12.25 -10.13
C SER A 391 3.85 13.48 -9.42
N PHE A 392 3.84 14.65 -10.09
CA PHE A 392 4.23 15.93 -9.52
C PHE A 392 3.38 16.32 -8.30
N ASP A 393 2.05 16.20 -8.38
CA ASP A 393 1.15 16.52 -7.26
C ASP A 393 1.27 15.49 -6.13
N VAL A 394 1.47 14.22 -6.46
CA VAL A 394 1.73 13.18 -5.46
C VAL A 394 3.04 13.46 -4.72
N ALA A 395 4.12 13.79 -5.45
CA ALA A 395 5.40 14.16 -4.86
C ALA A 395 5.27 15.39 -3.95
N LYS A 396 4.47 16.39 -4.36
CA LYS A 396 4.17 17.57 -3.56
C LYS A 396 3.46 17.21 -2.25
N ALA A 397 2.45 16.34 -2.30
CA ALA A 397 1.74 15.88 -1.10
C ALA A 397 2.65 15.12 -0.12
N LEU A 398 3.48 14.21 -0.64
CA LEU A 398 4.46 13.47 0.16
C LEU A 398 5.56 14.38 0.71
N ALA A 399 6.08 15.31 -0.10
CA ALA A 399 7.08 16.27 0.34
C ALA A 399 6.55 17.14 1.48
N LEU A 400 5.32 17.64 1.35
CA LEU A 400 4.67 18.40 2.40
C LEU A 400 4.50 17.57 3.69
N TYR A 401 4.07 16.32 3.56
CA TYR A 401 3.91 15.39 4.69
C TYR A 401 5.24 15.10 5.38
N PHE A 402 6.28 14.76 4.61
CA PHE A 402 7.59 14.44 5.19
C PHE A 402 8.25 15.67 5.83
N SER A 403 8.01 16.86 5.29
CA SER A 403 8.53 18.10 5.87
C SER A 403 8.00 18.39 7.28
N GLU A 404 6.82 17.89 7.64
CA GLU A 404 6.26 18.05 8.99
C GLU A 404 7.03 17.25 10.07
N PHE A 405 7.89 16.32 9.67
CA PHE A 405 8.77 15.58 10.58
C PHE A 405 10.16 16.20 10.69
N LEU A 406 10.46 17.21 9.88
CA LEU A 406 11.73 17.92 9.96
C LEU A 406 11.72 18.88 11.14
N THR A 407 12.89 19.02 11.78
CA THR A 407 13.07 19.86 12.97
C THR A 407 14.22 20.84 12.76
N GLY A 408 14.31 21.86 13.63
CA GLY A 408 15.38 22.85 13.57
C GLY A 408 15.36 23.68 12.29
N GLU A 409 16.50 23.93 11.71
CA GLU A 409 16.67 24.80 10.53
C GLU A 409 16.11 24.21 9.23
N PHE A 410 15.81 22.91 9.22
CA PHE A 410 15.19 22.23 8.06
C PHE A 410 13.65 22.21 8.13
N ALA A 411 13.06 22.66 9.23
CA ALA A 411 11.61 22.76 9.34
C ALA A 411 11.06 23.64 8.20
N ASP A 412 9.94 23.20 7.62
CA ASP A 412 9.30 23.86 6.47
C ASP A 412 10.20 24.04 5.23
N SER A 413 11.31 23.30 5.13
CA SER A 413 12.25 23.39 4.01
C SER A 413 12.28 22.10 3.19
N TYR A 414 12.51 22.23 1.88
CA TYR A 414 12.71 21.12 0.97
C TYR A 414 13.56 21.55 -0.23
N LEU A 415 14.14 20.57 -0.92
CA LEU A 415 14.87 20.81 -2.17
C LEU A 415 13.97 20.48 -3.36
N CYS A 416 14.04 21.29 -4.41
CA CYS A 416 13.54 20.95 -5.73
C CYS A 416 14.72 20.68 -6.66
N PHE A 417 14.65 19.60 -7.44
CA PHE A 417 15.68 19.31 -8.44
C PHE A 417 15.09 18.95 -9.80
N ALA A 418 15.77 19.43 -10.84
CA ALA A 418 15.55 19.13 -12.25
C ALA A 418 16.90 19.20 -12.96
N ASN A 419 17.15 20.19 -13.83
CA ASN A 419 18.50 20.51 -14.34
C ASN A 419 19.37 21.19 -13.26
N GLU A 420 18.72 21.91 -12.35
CA GLU A 420 19.35 22.58 -11.21
C GLU A 420 18.64 22.19 -9.91
N THR A 421 19.36 22.33 -8.81
CA THR A 421 18.82 22.11 -7.46
C THR A 421 18.67 23.42 -6.71
N THR A 422 17.48 23.67 -6.19
CA THR A 422 17.15 24.87 -5.43
C THR A 422 16.55 24.53 -4.07
N MET A 423 16.90 25.33 -3.05
CA MET A 423 16.27 25.27 -1.73
C MET A 423 14.93 26.01 -1.79
N CYS A 424 13.87 25.37 -1.33
CA CYS A 424 12.51 25.86 -1.27
C CYS A 424 12.01 25.85 0.17
N SER A 425 10.96 26.62 0.46
CA SER A 425 10.29 26.60 1.75
C SER A 425 8.78 26.63 1.60
N TRP A 426 8.09 25.91 2.48
CA TRP A 426 6.63 25.95 2.55
C TRP A 426 6.17 27.26 3.16
N LYS A 427 5.29 27.99 2.46
CA LYS A 427 4.73 29.27 2.90
C LYS A 427 3.25 29.10 3.23
N GLY A 428 2.87 29.42 4.45
CA GLY A 428 1.49 29.32 4.94
C GLY A 428 1.43 28.69 6.32
N LYS A 429 0.31 28.89 7.03
CA LYS A 429 0.10 28.37 8.38
C LYS A 429 -0.56 27.00 8.38
N THR A 430 -1.26 26.66 7.30
CA THR A 430 -2.00 25.40 7.18
C THR A 430 -1.51 24.58 6.00
N PRO A 431 -1.67 23.26 6.02
CA PRO A 431 -1.29 22.39 4.91
C PRO A 431 -1.88 22.82 3.57
N ILE A 432 -3.13 23.30 3.56
CA ILE A 432 -3.79 23.73 2.34
C ILE A 432 -3.23 25.07 1.82
N GLU A 433 -2.86 26.00 2.72
CA GLU A 433 -2.16 27.22 2.33
C GLU A 433 -0.77 26.92 1.78
N LYS A 434 0.01 26.06 2.46
CA LYS A 434 1.32 25.57 1.98
C LYS A 434 1.19 24.98 0.58
N TRP A 435 0.15 24.16 0.35
CA TRP A 435 -0.13 23.58 -0.96
C TRP A 435 -0.33 24.64 -2.05
N TYR A 436 -1.18 25.62 -1.83
CA TYR A 436 -1.48 26.62 -2.85
C TYR A 436 -0.39 27.69 -3.01
N ASN A 437 0.41 27.92 -1.99
CA ASN A 437 1.53 28.88 -2.02
C ASN A 437 2.78 28.33 -2.68
N ASP A 438 2.92 27.02 -2.82
CA ASP A 438 3.98 26.41 -3.63
C ASP A 438 3.69 26.64 -5.12
N LYS A 439 4.46 27.55 -5.72
CA LYS A 439 4.38 27.93 -7.14
C LYS A 439 5.43 27.23 -8.02
N THR A 440 6.08 26.19 -7.48
CA THR A 440 7.06 25.42 -8.23
C THR A 440 6.41 24.81 -9.47
N LEU A 441 7.08 24.95 -10.61
CA LEU A 441 6.64 24.40 -11.90
C LEU A 441 7.50 23.20 -12.26
N SER A 442 6.91 22.23 -12.97
CA SER A 442 7.64 21.10 -13.53
C SER A 442 8.35 21.48 -14.81
N PHE A 443 9.64 21.22 -14.92
CA PHE A 443 10.44 21.44 -16.14
C PHE A 443 11.78 20.70 -16.11
N GLY A 444 12.39 20.48 -17.26
CA GLY A 444 13.77 19.99 -17.38
C GLY A 444 13.96 18.49 -17.17
N GLY A 445 15.20 18.10 -16.93
CA GLY A 445 15.64 16.72 -16.72
C GLY A 445 15.62 16.31 -15.24
N THR A 446 16.24 15.16 -14.92
CA THR A 446 16.19 14.53 -13.58
C THR A 446 17.60 14.40 -13.02
N ASP A 447 18.24 15.55 -12.70
CA ASP A 447 19.62 15.58 -12.18
C ASP A 447 19.66 15.52 -10.64
N PHE A 448 19.50 14.31 -10.09
CA PHE A 448 19.60 14.08 -8.64
C PHE A 448 21.00 14.41 -8.08
N MET A 449 22.07 14.32 -8.91
CA MET A 449 23.42 14.70 -8.50
C MET A 449 23.55 16.21 -8.18
N GLY A 450 22.60 17.04 -8.62
CA GLY A 450 22.50 18.45 -8.23
C GLY A 450 22.37 18.63 -6.72
N VAL A 451 21.67 17.71 -6.03
CA VAL A 451 21.53 17.73 -4.56
C VAL A 451 22.89 17.53 -3.89
N ALA A 452 23.67 16.53 -4.34
CA ALA A 452 25.01 16.28 -3.82
C ALA A 452 25.96 17.47 -4.07
N ARG A 453 25.89 18.08 -5.28
CA ARG A 453 26.70 19.25 -5.63
C ARG A 453 26.34 20.47 -4.76
N LEU A 454 25.07 20.64 -4.41
CA LEU A 454 24.65 21.70 -3.47
C LEU A 454 25.32 21.50 -2.10
N PHE A 455 25.29 20.28 -1.56
CA PHE A 455 25.93 19.97 -0.29
C PHE A 455 27.45 20.20 -0.35
N ALA A 456 28.09 19.74 -1.42
CA ALA A 456 29.53 19.97 -1.64
C ALA A 456 29.88 21.46 -1.71
N LYS A 457 29.04 22.28 -2.37
CA LYS A 457 29.21 23.74 -2.44
C LYS A 457 29.13 24.38 -1.06
N LEU A 458 28.10 24.03 -0.28
CA LEU A 458 27.88 24.58 1.07
C LEU A 458 29.02 24.16 2.03
N LYS A 459 29.50 22.91 1.95
CA LYS A 459 30.66 22.44 2.74
C LYS A 459 31.92 23.25 2.43
N LYS A 460 32.19 23.50 1.14
CA LYS A 460 33.32 24.34 0.70
C LYS A 460 33.20 25.82 1.14
N GLN A 461 31.98 26.29 1.39
CA GLN A 461 31.71 27.62 1.95
C GLN A 461 31.93 27.70 3.47
N GLY A 462 32.34 26.58 4.11
CA GLY A 462 32.69 26.56 5.53
C GLY A 462 31.51 26.18 6.46
N ILE A 463 30.38 25.70 5.92
CA ILE A 463 29.28 25.21 6.75
C ILE A 463 29.75 23.98 7.53
N SER A 464 29.51 23.96 8.84
CA SER A 464 29.86 22.83 9.71
C SER A 464 29.13 21.57 9.31
N GLU A 465 29.78 20.41 9.46
CA GLU A 465 29.15 19.12 9.17
C GLU A 465 27.91 18.85 10.03
N GLU A 466 27.92 19.37 11.24
CA GLU A 466 26.81 19.23 12.21
C GLU A 466 25.54 19.98 11.77
N ASP A 467 25.67 20.99 10.90
CA ASP A 467 24.54 21.79 10.38
C ASP A 467 23.91 21.15 9.14
N PHE A 468 24.52 20.11 8.56
CA PHE A 468 23.95 19.41 7.41
C PHE A 468 22.86 18.41 7.83
N PRO A 469 21.88 18.13 6.95
CA PRO A 469 21.00 16.99 7.14
C PRO A 469 21.79 15.69 7.10
N THR A 470 21.37 14.71 7.90
CA THR A 470 22.00 13.38 7.96
C THR A 470 21.43 12.39 6.96
N GLY A 471 20.47 12.83 6.13
CA GLY A 471 19.90 12.04 5.07
C GLY A 471 19.00 12.85 4.14
N THR A 472 18.64 12.25 3.02
CA THR A 472 17.71 12.83 2.04
C THR A 472 16.65 11.83 1.64
N ILE A 473 15.40 12.31 1.50
CA ILE A 473 14.28 11.57 0.92
C ILE A 473 14.06 12.13 -0.48
N CYS A 474 14.54 11.42 -1.49
CA CYS A 474 14.37 11.78 -2.90
C CYS A 474 13.05 11.23 -3.42
N ILE A 475 12.10 12.09 -3.78
CA ILE A 475 10.79 11.71 -4.33
C ILE A 475 10.79 11.99 -5.83
N SER A 476 10.75 10.92 -6.65
CA SER A 476 10.88 10.98 -8.11
C SER A 476 10.10 9.84 -8.78
N ASP A 477 9.87 9.90 -10.09
CA ASP A 477 9.42 8.76 -10.90
C ASP A 477 10.57 7.80 -11.26
N GLY A 478 11.78 8.10 -10.79
CA GLY A 478 12.94 7.22 -10.78
C GLY A 478 13.78 7.22 -12.06
N ASP A 479 13.48 8.04 -13.06
CA ASP A 479 14.27 8.10 -14.30
C ASP A 479 15.40 9.11 -14.24
N PHE A 480 16.34 8.88 -13.30
CA PHE A 480 17.49 9.76 -13.07
C PHE A 480 18.45 9.82 -14.26
N ASN A 481 19.07 11.00 -14.47
CA ASN A 481 20.17 11.17 -15.39
C ASN A 481 21.38 10.33 -14.94
N GLN A 482 22.24 9.96 -15.89
CA GLN A 482 23.45 9.19 -15.62
C GLN A 482 24.36 9.92 -14.60
N ALA A 483 24.78 9.18 -13.57
CA ALA A 483 25.77 9.64 -12.62
C ALA A 483 27.19 9.52 -13.19
N TYR A 484 28.17 10.06 -12.44
CA TYR A 484 29.58 9.99 -12.83
C TYR A 484 30.17 8.56 -12.69
N ALA A 485 31.09 8.22 -13.58
CA ALA A 485 32.05 7.12 -13.42
C ALA A 485 31.47 5.72 -13.18
N ASN A 486 30.41 5.34 -13.91
CA ASN A 486 29.85 3.98 -13.83
C ASN A 486 29.34 3.55 -12.42
N ASN A 487 29.00 4.54 -11.57
CA ASN A 487 28.39 4.34 -10.27
C ASN A 487 26.87 4.49 -10.36
N THR A 488 26.14 3.92 -9.38
CA THR A 488 24.74 4.32 -9.16
C THR A 488 24.68 5.77 -8.68
N ASN A 489 23.51 6.43 -8.77
CA ASN A 489 23.38 7.80 -8.29
C ASN A 489 23.65 7.91 -6.78
N ALA A 490 23.23 6.92 -5.98
CA ALA A 490 23.48 6.90 -4.54
C ALA A 490 24.97 6.72 -4.21
N GLU A 491 25.69 5.87 -4.94
CA GLU A 491 27.14 5.69 -4.80
C GLU A 491 27.89 6.96 -5.19
N ALA A 492 27.51 7.56 -6.33
CA ALA A 492 28.09 8.81 -6.82
C ALA A 492 27.80 9.98 -5.85
N PHE A 493 26.60 10.05 -5.27
CA PHE A 493 26.25 11.02 -4.24
C PHE A 493 27.22 10.95 -3.06
N LYS A 494 27.38 9.76 -2.47
CA LYS A 494 28.33 9.53 -1.37
C LYS A 494 29.78 9.87 -1.77
N GLN A 495 30.17 9.60 -3.00
CA GLN A 495 31.50 9.96 -3.52
C GLN A 495 31.70 11.49 -3.58
N VAL A 496 30.68 12.24 -4.01
CA VAL A 496 30.72 13.71 -4.02
C VAL A 496 30.88 14.27 -2.60
N LEU A 497 30.15 13.72 -1.61
CA LEU A 497 30.32 14.14 -0.21
C LEU A 497 31.75 13.86 0.30
N ARG A 498 32.33 12.69 0.02
CA ARG A 498 33.72 12.36 0.39
C ARG A 498 34.69 13.38 -0.21
N THR A 499 34.54 13.68 -1.50
CA THR A 499 35.42 14.62 -2.22
C THR A 499 35.27 16.05 -1.71
N ALA A 500 34.09 16.39 -1.17
CA ALA A 500 33.84 17.70 -0.59
C ALA A 500 34.40 17.89 0.82
N GLY A 501 35.00 16.85 1.43
CA GLY A 501 35.65 16.92 2.74
C GLY A 501 34.72 16.62 3.92
N PHE A 502 33.58 15.91 3.69
CA PHE A 502 32.80 15.34 4.79
C PHE A 502 33.55 14.16 5.42
N SER A 503 33.40 13.97 6.73
CA SER A 503 34.01 12.87 7.44
C SER A 503 33.53 11.51 6.91
N LYS A 504 34.38 10.49 7.01
CA LYS A 504 33.99 9.11 6.63
C LYS A 504 32.75 8.65 7.38
N GLN A 505 32.65 8.95 8.69
CA GLN A 505 31.53 8.58 9.52
C GLN A 505 30.22 9.24 9.03
N PHE A 506 30.26 10.53 8.69
CA PHE A 506 29.11 11.24 8.12
C PHE A 506 28.64 10.58 6.83
N VAL A 507 29.56 10.36 5.88
CA VAL A 507 29.21 9.81 4.56
C VAL A 507 28.68 8.39 4.65
N ASP A 508 29.29 7.53 5.46
CA ASP A 508 28.85 6.14 5.60
C ASP A 508 27.45 6.06 6.22
N ASN A 509 27.13 6.95 7.17
CA ASN A 509 25.83 7.02 7.83
C ASN A 509 24.81 7.92 7.11
N PHE A 510 25.20 8.66 6.06
CA PHE A 510 24.28 9.50 5.33
C PHE A 510 23.21 8.67 4.61
N VAL A 511 21.96 8.84 5.02
CA VAL A 511 20.84 8.05 4.52
C VAL A 511 20.30 8.63 3.22
N ILE A 512 20.21 7.79 2.18
CA ILE A 512 19.58 8.13 0.91
C ILE A 512 18.34 7.24 0.76
N VAL A 513 17.17 7.85 0.78
CA VAL A 513 15.90 7.18 0.51
C VAL A 513 15.43 7.58 -0.88
N LEU A 514 15.34 6.64 -1.78
CA LEU A 514 14.78 6.82 -3.11
C LEU A 514 13.32 6.38 -3.10
N TRP A 515 12.43 7.37 -3.14
CA TRP A 515 11.00 7.16 -3.11
C TRP A 515 10.41 7.29 -4.51
N ASN A 516 10.07 6.15 -5.11
CA ASN A 516 9.56 6.10 -6.47
C ASN A 516 8.04 6.29 -6.52
N ILE A 517 7.59 7.22 -7.34
CA ILE A 517 6.19 7.41 -7.70
C ILE A 517 5.97 6.82 -9.09
N PRO A 518 5.40 5.62 -9.21
CA PRO A 518 5.20 5.01 -10.52
C PRO A 518 4.23 5.84 -11.36
N ASN A 519 4.60 6.11 -12.61
CA ASN A 519 3.75 6.77 -13.59
C ASN A 519 3.54 5.91 -14.84
N GLY A 520 2.54 6.27 -15.65
CA GLY A 520 2.19 5.51 -16.85
C GLY A 520 3.07 5.81 -18.08
N TYR A 521 4.02 6.75 -17.97
CA TYR A 521 4.80 7.23 -19.13
C TYR A 521 5.82 6.20 -19.62
N TYR A 522 6.52 5.54 -18.69
CA TYR A 522 7.55 4.52 -18.98
C TYR A 522 7.06 3.07 -18.83
N GLY A 523 5.74 2.87 -18.72
CA GLY A 523 5.18 1.56 -18.35
C GLY A 523 5.36 1.27 -16.86
N ARG A 524 5.10 0.02 -16.44
CA ARG A 524 5.46 -0.41 -15.08
C ARG A 524 6.97 -0.20 -14.92
N SER A 525 7.35 0.81 -14.15
CA SER A 525 8.76 1.11 -13.94
C SER A 525 9.42 -0.15 -13.39
N LYS A 526 10.39 -0.70 -14.14
CA LYS A 526 11.23 -1.75 -13.59
C LYS A 526 11.84 -1.23 -12.31
N ALA A 527 11.88 -2.06 -11.28
CA ALA A 527 12.52 -1.71 -10.04
C ALA A 527 13.93 -1.14 -10.30
N GLN A 528 14.25 -0.07 -9.62
CA GLN A 528 15.45 0.71 -9.91
C GLN A 528 16.23 0.88 -8.62
N TYR A 529 16.79 -0.25 -8.14
CA TYR A 529 17.56 -0.26 -6.90
C TYR A 529 18.92 0.42 -7.10
N GLU A 530 19.27 1.28 -6.16
CA GLU A 530 20.55 1.99 -6.12
C GLU A 530 21.52 1.37 -5.11
N GLY A 531 21.05 0.40 -4.32
CA GLY A 531 21.81 -0.33 -3.32
C GLY A 531 21.39 -1.79 -3.21
N MET A 532 22.22 -2.58 -2.53
CA MET A 532 21.97 -4.00 -2.26
C MET A 532 21.24 -4.20 -0.93
N ALA A 533 20.60 -5.37 -0.71
CA ALA A 533 19.85 -5.66 0.50
C ALA A 533 20.68 -5.56 1.79
N ASP A 534 21.95 -5.92 1.72
CA ASP A 534 22.93 -5.87 2.81
C ASP A 534 23.65 -4.51 2.94
N GLN A 535 23.33 -3.52 2.10
CA GLN A 535 23.94 -2.20 2.12
C GLN A 535 23.19 -1.27 3.06
N LYS A 536 23.93 -0.58 3.95
CA LYS A 536 23.39 0.42 4.87
C LYS A 536 23.14 1.76 4.19
N ALA A 537 22.16 2.47 4.68
CA ALA A 537 21.89 3.88 4.36
C ALA A 537 21.50 4.17 2.89
N ILE A 538 21.10 3.16 2.11
CA ILE A 538 20.54 3.36 0.77
C ILE A 538 19.29 2.50 0.66
N TYR A 539 18.13 3.16 0.51
CA TYR A 539 16.85 2.49 0.50
C TYR A 539 16.04 2.86 -0.72
N TYR A 540 15.32 1.90 -1.27
CA TYR A 540 14.37 2.10 -2.34
C TYR A 540 12.97 1.71 -1.88
N PHE A 541 12.04 2.63 -2.03
CA PHE A 541 10.62 2.39 -1.79
C PHE A 541 9.80 2.93 -2.96
N SER A 542 8.62 2.39 -3.13
CA SER A 542 7.67 2.88 -4.13
C SER A 542 6.28 3.07 -3.53
N GLY A 543 5.48 3.93 -4.14
CA GLY A 543 4.06 4.12 -3.84
C GLY A 543 3.73 5.37 -3.06
N TYR A 544 2.58 5.31 -2.37
CA TYR A 544 1.91 6.49 -1.84
C TYR A 544 1.70 6.44 -0.32
N SER A 545 2.09 5.33 0.33
CA SER A 545 1.94 5.15 1.77
C SER A 545 3.17 5.62 2.53
N GLY A 546 3.03 6.66 3.33
CA GLY A 546 4.10 7.13 4.21
C GLY A 546 4.39 6.20 5.41
N SER A 547 3.67 5.09 5.58
CA SER A 547 3.83 4.22 6.74
C SER A 547 5.23 3.59 6.84
N VAL A 548 5.89 3.36 5.70
CA VAL A 548 7.26 2.82 5.65
C VAL A 548 8.28 3.76 6.33
N ILE A 549 8.04 5.07 6.31
CA ILE A 549 8.98 6.05 6.87
C ILE A 549 9.21 5.82 8.36
N SER A 550 8.22 5.30 9.08
CA SER A 550 8.36 5.01 10.50
C SER A 550 9.38 3.90 10.82
N PHE A 551 9.72 3.07 9.85
CA PHE A 551 10.79 2.09 9.98
C PHE A 551 12.18 2.68 9.69
N LEU A 552 12.21 3.82 8.97
CA LEU A 552 13.43 4.56 8.62
C LEU A 552 13.88 5.53 9.73
N LEU A 553 12.93 6.01 10.53
CA LEU A 553 13.16 7.03 11.55
C LEU A 553 13.63 6.43 12.88
N GLY A 554 14.53 5.43 12.85
CA GLY A 554 15.15 4.83 14.03
C GLY A 554 16.47 5.49 14.45
N LYS A 555 17.03 5.06 15.59
CA LYS A 555 18.34 5.50 16.09
C LYS A 555 19.51 4.94 15.28
N GLU A 556 19.31 3.80 14.64
CA GLU A 556 20.34 3.07 13.91
C GLU A 556 20.13 3.13 12.41
N VAL A 557 21.22 3.25 11.67
CA VAL A 557 21.21 3.13 10.22
C VAL A 557 21.23 1.65 9.85
N LEU A 558 20.10 1.17 9.39
CA LEU A 558 19.85 -0.24 9.06
C LEU A 558 20.25 -0.56 7.61
N THR A 559 20.29 -1.83 7.27
CA THR A 559 20.26 -2.30 5.87
C THR A 559 18.81 -2.37 5.37
N ALA A 560 18.61 -2.48 4.05
CA ALA A 560 17.27 -2.67 3.49
C ALA A 560 16.63 -4.00 3.95
N ALA A 561 17.43 -5.04 4.15
CA ALA A 561 17.00 -6.33 4.71
C ALA A 561 16.53 -6.19 6.15
N GLU A 562 17.31 -5.49 7.02
CA GLU A 562 16.92 -5.25 8.42
C GLU A 562 15.63 -4.42 8.54
N ILE A 563 15.40 -3.45 7.63
CA ILE A 563 14.13 -2.70 7.58
C ILE A 563 12.96 -3.62 7.21
N PHE A 564 13.16 -4.50 6.23
CA PHE A 564 12.14 -5.48 5.85
C PHE A 564 11.82 -6.42 7.02
N GLU A 565 12.83 -7.00 7.66
CA GLU A 565 12.66 -7.89 8.82
C GLU A 565 11.91 -7.18 9.94
N LYS A 566 12.32 -5.96 10.29
CA LYS A 566 11.65 -5.13 11.30
C LYS A 566 10.17 -4.86 10.95
N ALA A 567 9.86 -4.69 9.66
CA ALA A 567 8.48 -4.55 9.22
C ALA A 567 7.68 -5.86 9.38
N MET A 568 8.34 -7.02 9.36
CA MET A 568 7.72 -8.34 9.55
C MET A 568 7.64 -8.78 11.03
N GLU A 569 8.29 -8.07 11.95
CA GLU A 569 8.29 -8.37 13.40
C GLU A 569 7.12 -7.74 14.19
N GLN A 570 6.16 -7.12 13.48
CA GLN A 570 4.99 -6.52 14.13
C GLN A 570 4.16 -7.57 14.89
N GLU A 571 3.50 -7.14 15.98
CA GLU A 571 2.75 -7.97 16.92
C GLU A 571 1.88 -9.04 16.23
N VAL A 572 1.05 -8.64 15.26
CA VAL A 572 0.14 -9.58 14.57
C VAL A 572 0.87 -10.45 13.55
N LEU A 573 1.87 -9.91 12.84
CA LEU A 573 2.65 -10.69 11.87
C LEU A 573 3.53 -11.74 12.56
N SER A 574 3.92 -11.50 13.82
CA SER A 574 4.67 -12.47 14.63
C SER A 574 3.86 -13.70 15.02
N LEU A 575 2.53 -13.64 14.92
CA LEU A 575 1.63 -14.79 15.16
C LEU A 575 1.53 -15.73 13.94
N ILE A 576 2.09 -15.36 12.80
CA ILE A 576 2.06 -16.18 11.57
C ILE A 576 3.01 -17.36 11.72
N GLU A 577 2.51 -18.55 11.38
CA GLU A 577 3.22 -19.84 11.50
C GLU A 577 3.24 -20.58 10.16
N LEU A 578 4.27 -21.42 9.97
CA LEU A 578 4.32 -22.44 8.92
C LEU A 578 3.76 -23.77 9.41
N ARG A 579 3.07 -24.49 8.55
CA ARG A 579 2.57 -25.84 8.81
C ARG A 579 2.85 -26.74 7.60
#